data_afd4cb068d717be05c95a9f9e84b17d7
#
_entry.id   afd4cb068d717be05c95a9f9e84b17d7
#
_cell.length_a   1.000
_cell.length_b   1.000
_cell.length_c   1.000
_cell.angle_alpha   90.00
_cell.angle_beta   90.00
_cell.angle_gamma   90.00
#
_symmetry.space_group_name_H-M   'P 1'
#
loop_
_entity.id
_entity.type
_entity.pdbx_description
1 polymer ?
#
loop_
_entity_poly.entity_id
_entity_poly.type
_entity_poly.pdbx_seq_one_letter_code
_entity_poly.pdbx_strand_id
1 'polypeptide(L)'
;EISACLVGSEMCIRDSTIPQKMQDSMFGFGAGVMLAASAFSLVAPGIAAAESQGAGPWGAGLTVGAAILLGAAALLLMDRLLPHEHFIKGREGIEAHRLRRTWLFVFAITLHNLPEGLAIGVGYAGNDPVRGTALATGIAIQDIPEGLVVAVALIAAGYKRSFAVALGMLSGLVEPVGAVLGAAVVGWSAAMLPWGLGFAAGAMLFVISHEIIPESHRKGHEVYATCGLMLGFVLMMLLDTALG
;
A
#
# COMPACT_ATOMS: atom_id res chain seq x y z
N GLU A 1 0.78 -14.65 -2.69
CA GLU A 1 1.06 -13.32 -2.10
C GLU A 1 1.59 -13.46 -0.67
N ILE A 2 0.87 -14.08 0.25
CA ILE A 2 1.36 -14.39 1.62
C ILE A 2 2.72 -15.09 1.60
N SER A 3 3.00 -15.93 0.59
CA SER A 3 4.29 -16.62 0.44
C SER A 3 5.45 -15.70 0.06
N ALA A 4 5.23 -14.62 -0.67
CA ALA A 4 6.29 -13.67 -1.06
C ALA A 4 6.76 -12.84 0.14
N CYS A 5 5.84 -12.38 0.97
CA CYS A 5 6.14 -11.71 2.24
C CYS A 5 6.91 -12.63 3.21
N LEU A 6 6.55 -13.93 3.26
CA LEU A 6 7.22 -14.97 4.04
C LEU A 6 8.70 -15.16 3.67
N VAL A 7 8.98 -15.34 2.39
CA VAL A 7 10.34 -15.68 1.91
C VAL A 7 11.29 -14.49 2.02
N GLY A 8 10.82 -13.28 1.72
CA GLY A 8 11.64 -12.06 1.80
C GLY A 8 12.06 -11.72 3.22
N SER A 9 11.12 -11.83 4.18
CA SER A 9 11.40 -11.48 5.59
C SER A 9 12.32 -12.46 6.29
N GLU A 10 12.21 -13.78 6.05
CA GLU A 10 13.10 -14.77 6.68
C GLU A 10 14.56 -14.68 6.20
N MET A 11 14.79 -14.41 4.91
CA MET A 11 16.13 -14.45 4.33
C MET A 11 17.00 -13.24 4.71
N CYS A 12 16.39 -12.06 4.93
CA CYS A 12 17.14 -10.84 5.28
C CYS A 12 17.34 -10.62 6.79
N ILE A 13 16.48 -11.20 7.65
CA ILE A 13 16.54 -10.98 9.12
C ILE A 13 17.60 -11.88 9.79
N ARG A 14 18.11 -12.88 9.09
CA ARG A 14 18.95 -13.92 9.72
C ARG A 14 20.32 -13.44 10.20
N ASP A 15 20.93 -12.42 9.60
CA ASP A 15 22.33 -12.07 9.88
C ASP A 15 22.73 -10.58 9.97
N SER A 16 21.83 -9.59 9.83
CA SER A 16 22.26 -8.18 9.92
C SER A 16 21.16 -7.19 10.26
N THR A 17 21.52 -6.13 10.97
CA THR A 17 20.74 -4.87 11.01
C THR A 17 20.79 -4.24 9.62
N ILE A 18 19.64 -4.17 8.94
CA ILE A 18 19.57 -3.55 7.61
C ILE A 18 19.95 -2.07 7.75
N PRO A 19 20.95 -1.59 6.97
CA PRO A 19 21.37 -0.20 7.01
C PRO A 19 20.18 0.75 6.73
N GLN A 20 20.13 1.90 7.42
CA GLN A 20 19.04 2.85 7.27
C GLN A 20 18.84 3.30 5.81
N LYS A 21 19.93 3.51 5.06
CA LYS A 21 19.90 3.84 3.63
C LYS A 21 19.12 2.82 2.80
N MET A 22 19.26 1.55 3.13
CA MET A 22 18.57 0.48 2.43
C MET A 22 17.08 0.46 2.80
N GLN A 23 16.74 0.70 4.08
CA GLN A 23 15.34 0.83 4.51
C GLN A 23 14.65 1.99 3.79
N ASP A 24 15.29 3.16 3.75
CA ASP A 24 14.74 4.35 3.10
C ASP A 24 14.59 4.14 1.58
N SER A 25 15.54 3.42 0.94
CA SER A 25 15.42 2.99 -0.46
C SER A 25 14.27 2.01 -0.70
N MET A 26 14.05 1.07 0.22
CA MET A 26 12.95 0.09 0.13
C MET A 26 11.59 0.76 0.29
N PHE A 27 11.45 1.70 1.21
CA PHE A 27 10.23 2.54 1.32
C PHE A 27 10.00 3.36 0.05
N GLY A 28 11.05 3.99 -0.47
CA GLY A 28 10.95 4.70 -1.75
C GLY A 28 10.50 3.78 -2.87
N PHE A 29 11.06 2.55 -2.96
CA PHE A 29 10.68 1.57 -3.96
C PHE A 29 9.19 1.20 -3.87
N GLY A 30 8.68 0.90 -2.69
CA GLY A 30 7.26 0.65 -2.47
C GLY A 30 6.39 1.83 -2.91
N ALA A 31 6.75 3.07 -2.49
CA ALA A 31 6.06 4.28 -2.94
C ALA A 31 6.02 4.41 -4.47
N GLY A 32 7.10 4.06 -5.15
CA GLY A 32 7.19 4.08 -6.61
C GLY A 32 6.26 3.08 -7.28
N VAL A 33 6.24 1.83 -6.79
CA VAL A 33 5.33 0.78 -7.28
C VAL A 33 3.88 1.21 -7.10
N MET A 34 3.50 1.65 -5.90
CA MET A 34 2.13 2.10 -5.60
C MET A 34 1.71 3.31 -6.43
N LEU A 35 2.62 4.27 -6.67
CA LEU A 35 2.33 5.45 -7.48
C LEU A 35 2.05 5.07 -8.94
N ALA A 36 2.86 4.20 -9.53
CA ALA A 36 2.65 3.69 -10.88
C ALA A 36 1.37 2.84 -10.98
N ALA A 37 1.14 1.95 -10.01
CA ALA A 37 -0.09 1.16 -9.93
C ALA A 37 -1.33 2.05 -9.85
N SER A 38 -1.31 3.09 -9.01
CA SER A 38 -2.42 4.06 -8.91
C SER A 38 -2.71 4.72 -10.26
N ALA A 39 -1.67 5.12 -11.00
CA ALA A 39 -1.84 5.81 -12.29
C ALA A 39 -2.28 4.87 -13.41
N PHE A 40 -1.55 3.76 -13.61
CA PHE A 40 -1.69 2.91 -14.80
C PHE A 40 -2.70 1.78 -14.59
N SER A 41 -2.71 1.14 -13.43
CA SER A 41 -3.59 0.00 -13.18
C SER A 41 -4.95 0.37 -12.56
N LEU A 42 -5.11 1.59 -12.04
CA LEU A 42 -6.37 2.01 -11.41
C LEU A 42 -7.00 3.23 -12.09
N VAL A 43 -6.31 4.37 -12.19
CA VAL A 43 -6.89 5.61 -12.73
C VAL A 43 -7.17 5.47 -14.22
N ALA A 44 -6.21 5.03 -15.03
CA ALA A 44 -6.40 4.90 -16.46
C ALA A 44 -7.49 3.87 -16.83
N PRO A 45 -7.54 2.65 -16.25
CA PRO A 45 -8.65 1.73 -16.48
C PRO A 45 -9.98 2.22 -15.94
N GLY A 46 -9.98 2.99 -14.84
CA GLY A 46 -11.18 3.61 -14.28
C GLY A 46 -11.81 4.59 -15.25
N ILE A 47 -11.01 5.42 -15.90
CA ILE A 47 -11.48 6.36 -16.94
C ILE A 47 -12.02 5.56 -18.14
N ALA A 48 -11.27 4.56 -18.63
CA ALA A 48 -11.70 3.73 -19.75
C ALA A 48 -13.01 2.97 -19.43
N ALA A 49 -13.19 2.48 -18.20
CA ALA A 49 -14.42 1.84 -17.75
C ALA A 49 -15.61 2.83 -17.75
N ALA A 50 -15.43 4.06 -17.29
CA ALA A 50 -16.47 5.08 -17.33
C ALA A 50 -16.85 5.45 -18.78
N GLU A 51 -15.88 5.58 -19.67
CA GLU A 51 -16.11 5.84 -21.10
C GLU A 51 -16.88 4.71 -21.76
N SER A 52 -16.52 3.45 -21.47
CA SER A 52 -17.23 2.27 -21.99
C SER A 52 -18.68 2.19 -21.53
N GLN A 53 -19.01 2.81 -20.39
CA GLN A 53 -20.37 2.94 -19.85
C GLN A 53 -21.14 4.15 -20.43
N GLY A 54 -20.55 4.86 -21.41
CA GLY A 54 -21.20 5.96 -22.12
C GLY A 54 -20.90 7.34 -21.57
N ALA A 55 -19.99 7.48 -20.61
CA ALA A 55 -19.54 8.79 -20.15
C ALA A 55 -18.67 9.45 -21.23
N GLY A 56 -18.93 10.74 -21.53
CA GLY A 56 -17.99 11.51 -22.34
C GLY A 56 -16.70 11.80 -21.56
N PRO A 57 -15.61 12.31 -22.24
CA PRO A 57 -14.29 12.49 -21.61
C PRO A 57 -14.32 13.28 -20.29
N TRP A 58 -15.07 14.37 -20.26
CA TRP A 58 -15.26 15.15 -19.03
C TRP A 58 -16.02 14.38 -17.95
N GLY A 59 -17.07 13.63 -18.33
CA GLY A 59 -17.85 12.81 -17.40
C GLY A 59 -17.00 11.70 -16.78
N ALA A 60 -16.21 10.99 -17.59
CA ALA A 60 -15.31 9.94 -17.10
C ALA A 60 -14.26 10.49 -16.12
N GLY A 61 -13.60 11.60 -16.50
CA GLY A 61 -12.63 12.27 -15.62
C GLY A 61 -13.24 12.76 -14.30
N LEU A 62 -14.44 13.34 -14.34
CA LEU A 62 -15.13 13.79 -13.14
C LEU A 62 -15.56 12.61 -12.23
N THR A 63 -16.04 11.51 -12.81
CA THR A 63 -16.43 10.31 -12.05
C THR A 63 -15.24 9.71 -11.32
N VAL A 64 -14.15 9.46 -12.02
CA VAL A 64 -12.93 8.89 -11.41
C VAL A 64 -12.28 9.89 -10.47
N GLY A 65 -12.24 11.18 -10.81
CA GLY A 65 -11.73 12.23 -9.94
C GLY A 65 -12.50 12.36 -8.62
N ALA A 66 -13.83 12.31 -8.69
CA ALA A 66 -14.68 12.30 -7.50
C ALA A 66 -14.43 11.05 -6.64
N ALA A 67 -14.29 9.88 -7.27
CA ALA A 67 -13.96 8.63 -6.58
C ALA A 67 -12.59 8.69 -5.88
N ILE A 68 -11.57 9.26 -6.54
CA ILE A 68 -10.24 9.50 -5.94
C ILE A 68 -10.37 10.37 -4.68
N LEU A 69 -11.09 11.48 -4.77
CA LEU A 69 -11.29 12.37 -3.61
C LEU A 69 -12.04 11.68 -2.48
N LEU A 70 -13.01 10.83 -2.79
CA LEU A 70 -13.73 10.02 -1.79
C LEU A 70 -12.82 9.00 -1.13
N GLY A 71 -11.97 8.30 -1.88
CA GLY A 71 -11.00 7.36 -1.34
C GLY A 71 -9.99 8.04 -0.41
N ALA A 72 -9.42 9.15 -0.84
CA ALA A 72 -8.51 9.95 -0.02
C ALA A 72 -9.20 10.50 1.25
N ALA A 73 -10.44 10.99 1.12
CA ALA A 73 -11.22 11.48 2.25
C ALA A 73 -11.59 10.37 3.24
N ALA A 74 -11.88 9.16 2.76
CA ALA A 74 -12.17 8.01 3.60
C ALA A 74 -10.95 7.62 4.44
N LEU A 75 -9.75 7.58 3.83
CA LEU A 75 -8.50 7.30 4.55
C LEU A 75 -8.16 8.44 5.54
N LEU A 76 -8.30 9.70 5.14
CA LEU A 76 -8.11 10.84 6.04
C LEU A 76 -9.08 10.79 7.24
N LEU A 77 -10.33 10.41 7.00
CA LEU A 77 -11.31 10.24 8.08
C LEU A 77 -10.94 9.08 8.99
N MET A 78 -10.54 7.95 8.42
CA MET A 78 -10.09 6.78 9.16
C MET A 78 -8.84 7.10 9.99
N ASP A 79 -7.88 7.82 9.43
CA ASP A 79 -6.69 8.31 10.13
C ASP A 79 -7.06 9.19 11.34
N ARG A 80 -8.04 10.07 11.22
CA ARG A 80 -8.52 10.94 12.31
C ARG A 80 -9.37 10.22 13.36
N LEU A 81 -10.15 9.22 12.97
CA LEU A 81 -11.07 8.50 13.86
C LEU A 81 -10.40 7.37 14.61
N LEU A 82 -9.36 6.76 14.01
CA LEU A 82 -8.59 5.73 14.69
C LEU A 82 -7.67 6.42 15.71
N PRO A 83 -7.83 6.13 16.99
CA PRO A 83 -7.09 6.82 18.06
C PRO A 83 -5.61 6.44 18.02
N HIS A 84 -4.82 7.14 17.23
CA HIS A 84 -3.36 7.02 17.20
C HIS A 84 -2.73 7.41 18.56
N GLU A 85 -3.48 8.06 19.43
CA GLU A 85 -2.96 8.61 20.69
C GLU A 85 -3.48 7.94 21.98
N HIS A 86 -4.56 7.16 21.95
CA HIS A 86 -5.26 6.77 23.18
C HIS A 86 -5.10 5.32 23.65
N PHE A 87 -4.52 4.44 22.85
CA PHE A 87 -4.50 3.00 23.20
C PHE A 87 -3.42 2.58 24.20
N ILE A 88 -2.44 3.43 24.54
CA ILE A 88 -1.38 3.08 25.50
C ILE A 88 -1.26 4.16 26.59
N LYS A 89 -2.26 4.26 27.47
CA LYS A 89 -2.08 4.84 28.81
C LYS A 89 -1.51 3.78 29.72
N GLY A 90 -0.17 3.73 29.85
CA GLY A 90 0.43 2.84 30.84
C GLY A 90 1.91 2.64 30.65
N ARG A 91 2.68 3.64 30.94
CA ARG A 91 4.10 3.75 31.35
C ARG A 91 4.65 5.07 30.84
N GLU A 92 4.93 5.96 31.76
CA GLU A 92 5.60 7.23 31.49
C GLU A 92 7.10 6.94 31.38
N GLY A 93 7.73 7.32 30.25
CA GLY A 93 9.17 7.21 30.06
C GLY A 93 9.57 7.13 28.60
N ILE A 94 10.85 7.35 28.31
CA ILE A 94 11.45 7.33 26.96
C ILE A 94 11.20 5.98 26.24
N GLU A 95 11.21 4.86 26.97
CA GLU A 95 10.90 3.52 26.42
C GLU A 95 9.44 3.37 26.00
N ALA A 96 8.50 3.93 26.77
CA ALA A 96 7.08 3.89 26.43
C ALA A 96 6.78 4.69 25.14
N HIS A 97 7.44 5.83 24.98
CA HIS A 97 7.32 6.64 23.76
C HIS A 97 7.85 5.92 22.52
N ARG A 98 8.95 5.18 22.66
CA ARG A 98 9.55 4.39 21.57
C ARG A 98 8.66 3.21 21.17
N LEU A 99 8.16 2.45 22.14
CA LEU A 99 7.23 1.33 21.90
C LEU A 99 5.93 1.81 21.27
N ARG A 100 5.34 2.89 21.76
CA ARG A 100 4.14 3.49 21.20
C ARG A 100 4.33 3.85 19.72
N ARG A 101 5.45 4.50 19.38
CA ARG A 101 5.77 4.88 18.00
C ARG A 101 5.91 3.67 17.08
N THR A 102 6.54 2.58 17.54
CA THR A 102 6.66 1.35 16.76
C THR A 102 5.30 0.72 16.49
N TRP A 103 4.40 0.66 17.47
CA TRP A 103 3.06 0.12 17.28
C TRP A 103 2.18 0.99 16.38
N LEU A 104 2.29 2.30 16.48
CA LEU A 104 1.62 3.22 15.56
C LEU A 104 2.09 3.00 14.12
N PHE A 105 3.39 2.81 13.93
CA PHE A 105 3.97 2.49 12.64
C PHE A 105 3.47 1.15 12.08
N VAL A 106 3.47 0.07 12.89
CA VAL A 106 2.93 -1.25 12.48
C VAL A 106 1.46 -1.15 12.11
N PHE A 107 0.68 -0.40 12.89
CA PHE A 107 -0.73 -0.20 12.64
C PHE A 107 -0.98 0.62 11.35
N ALA A 108 -0.20 1.67 11.13
CA ALA A 108 -0.26 2.45 9.90
C ALA A 108 -0.03 1.54 8.69
N ILE A 109 1.06 0.76 8.65
CA ILE A 109 1.34 -0.18 7.56
C ILE A 109 0.21 -1.20 7.39
N THR A 110 -0.33 -1.76 8.46
CA THR A 110 -1.46 -2.69 8.37
C THR A 110 -2.69 -2.03 7.72
N LEU A 111 -2.91 -0.74 7.96
CA LEU A 111 -3.99 0.01 7.30
C LEU A 111 -3.70 0.29 5.82
N HIS A 112 -2.41 0.42 5.43
CA HIS A 112 -2.02 0.58 4.03
C HIS A 112 -2.43 -0.62 3.18
N ASN A 113 -2.29 -1.82 3.70
CA ASN A 113 -2.60 -3.06 3.02
C ASN A 113 -4.11 -3.19 2.68
N LEU A 114 -5.00 -2.43 3.34
CA LEU A 114 -6.42 -2.44 3.01
C LEU A 114 -6.74 -1.81 1.64
N PRO A 115 -6.25 -0.59 1.30
CA PRO A 115 -6.35 -0.02 -0.05
C PRO A 115 -5.72 -0.88 -1.13
N GLU A 116 -4.61 -1.54 -0.84
CA GLU A 116 -3.91 -2.42 -1.77
C GLU A 116 -4.76 -3.65 -2.09
N GLY A 117 -5.29 -4.30 -1.07
CA GLY A 117 -6.26 -5.37 -1.24
C GLY A 117 -7.50 -4.93 -2.01
N LEU A 118 -8.08 -3.77 -1.67
CA LEU A 118 -9.21 -3.21 -2.42
C LEU A 118 -8.87 -3.04 -3.91
N ALA A 119 -7.68 -2.51 -4.23
CA ALA A 119 -7.22 -2.32 -5.59
C ALA A 119 -7.12 -3.65 -6.34
N ILE A 120 -6.52 -4.68 -5.74
CA ILE A 120 -6.44 -6.04 -6.30
C ILE A 120 -7.85 -6.59 -6.57
N GLY A 121 -8.74 -6.50 -5.58
CA GLY A 121 -10.10 -7.04 -5.69
C GLY A 121 -10.92 -6.36 -6.78
N VAL A 122 -10.87 -5.04 -6.87
CA VAL A 122 -11.52 -4.25 -7.92
C VAL A 122 -10.89 -4.55 -9.28
N GLY A 123 -9.56 -4.65 -9.36
CA GLY A 123 -8.84 -4.97 -10.60
C GLY A 123 -9.25 -6.33 -11.18
N TYR A 124 -9.34 -7.37 -10.35
CA TYR A 124 -9.79 -8.69 -10.79
C TYR A 124 -11.30 -8.77 -11.09
N ALA A 125 -12.12 -8.00 -10.41
CA ALA A 125 -13.56 -7.96 -10.66
C ALA A 125 -13.91 -7.18 -11.94
N GLY A 126 -12.98 -6.38 -12.46
CA GLY A 126 -13.03 -5.86 -13.83
C GLY A 126 -12.94 -6.98 -14.86
N ASN A 127 -13.34 -6.70 -16.08
CA ASN A 127 -13.29 -7.69 -17.17
C ASN A 127 -11.89 -7.90 -17.75
N ASP A 128 -10.83 -7.56 -17.04
CA ASP A 128 -9.44 -7.68 -17.45
C ASP A 128 -8.57 -8.39 -16.38
N PRO A 129 -8.59 -9.74 -16.36
CA PRO A 129 -7.79 -10.51 -15.42
C PRO A 129 -6.28 -10.33 -15.58
N VAL A 130 -5.82 -9.92 -16.77
CA VAL A 130 -4.39 -9.72 -17.07
C VAL A 130 -3.88 -8.51 -16.33
N ARG A 131 -4.63 -7.41 -16.38
CA ARG A 131 -4.32 -6.20 -15.59
C ARG A 131 -4.43 -6.45 -14.10
N GLY A 132 -5.44 -7.19 -13.65
CA GLY A 132 -5.56 -7.61 -12.25
C GLY A 132 -4.33 -8.38 -11.79
N THR A 133 -3.77 -9.25 -12.65
CA THR A 133 -2.55 -10.01 -12.34
C THR A 133 -1.32 -9.12 -12.32
N ALA A 134 -1.17 -8.17 -13.25
CA ALA A 134 -0.06 -7.22 -13.26
C ALA A 134 -0.05 -6.38 -11.96
N LEU A 135 -1.22 -5.84 -11.58
CA LEU A 135 -1.40 -5.09 -10.34
C LEU A 135 -1.06 -5.93 -9.10
N ALA A 136 -1.63 -7.12 -8.97
CA ALA A 136 -1.36 -8.03 -7.85
C ALA A 136 0.11 -8.44 -7.78
N THR A 137 0.78 -8.63 -8.93
CA THR A 137 2.21 -8.95 -8.98
C THR A 137 3.05 -7.78 -8.50
N GLY A 138 2.73 -6.55 -8.92
CA GLY A 138 3.42 -5.34 -8.47
C GLY A 138 3.28 -5.14 -6.95
N ILE A 139 2.07 -5.30 -6.42
CA ILE A 139 1.79 -5.21 -4.98
C ILE A 139 2.55 -6.31 -4.22
N ALA A 140 2.50 -7.56 -4.66
CA ALA A 140 3.25 -8.66 -4.02
C ALA A 140 4.77 -8.43 -3.99
N ILE A 141 5.35 -7.75 -4.98
CA ILE A 141 6.77 -7.39 -5.00
C ILE A 141 7.07 -6.32 -3.95
N GLN A 142 6.21 -5.32 -3.77
CA GLN A 142 6.41 -4.27 -2.77
C GLN A 142 6.14 -4.75 -1.33
N ASP A 143 5.28 -5.73 -1.12
CA ASP A 143 4.99 -6.32 0.21
C ASP A 143 6.25 -6.89 0.85
N ILE A 144 7.20 -7.39 0.04
CA ILE A 144 8.47 -7.94 0.54
C ILE A 144 9.25 -6.87 1.32
N PRO A 145 9.63 -5.70 0.75
CA PRO A 145 10.28 -4.64 1.50
C PRO A 145 9.42 -4.09 2.64
N GLU A 146 8.12 -3.99 2.47
CA GLU A 146 7.21 -3.42 3.45
C GLU A 146 7.10 -4.31 4.71
N GLY A 147 6.83 -5.58 4.56
CA GLY A 147 6.82 -6.53 5.67
C GLY A 147 8.17 -6.65 6.37
N LEU A 148 9.27 -6.52 5.62
CA LEU A 148 10.62 -6.51 6.18
C LEU A 148 10.85 -5.29 7.07
N VAL A 149 10.39 -4.10 6.67
CA VAL A 149 10.54 -2.88 7.47
C VAL A 149 9.73 -2.96 8.77
N VAL A 150 8.52 -3.52 8.74
CA VAL A 150 7.73 -3.81 9.95
C VAL A 150 8.53 -4.71 10.91
N ALA A 151 9.07 -5.82 10.39
CA ALA A 151 9.84 -6.76 11.21
C ALA A 151 11.09 -6.10 11.81
N VAL A 152 11.84 -5.32 11.03
CA VAL A 152 13.03 -4.59 11.50
C VAL A 152 12.68 -3.55 12.57
N ALA A 153 11.59 -2.80 12.39
CA ALA A 153 11.14 -1.83 13.38
C ALA A 153 10.80 -2.48 14.73
N LEU A 154 10.14 -3.64 14.71
CA LEU A 154 9.82 -4.42 15.90
C LEU A 154 11.07 -4.99 16.58
N ILE A 155 12.03 -5.53 15.82
CA ILE A 155 13.31 -6.01 16.35
C ILE A 155 14.07 -4.86 17.00
N ALA A 156 14.13 -3.70 16.36
CA ALA A 156 14.75 -2.49 16.92
C ALA A 156 14.07 -2.00 18.21
N ALA A 157 12.77 -2.27 18.37
CA ALA A 157 12.02 -1.99 19.59
C ALA A 157 12.22 -3.05 20.70
N GLY A 158 13.01 -4.12 20.45
CA GLY A 158 13.36 -5.15 21.43
C GLY A 158 12.46 -6.40 21.40
N TYR A 159 11.59 -6.55 20.38
CA TYR A 159 10.79 -7.76 20.23
C TYR A 159 11.60 -8.94 19.68
N LYS A 160 11.18 -10.16 20.04
CA LYS A 160 11.80 -11.40 19.50
C LYS A 160 11.63 -11.46 17.98
N ARG A 161 12.66 -11.93 17.28
CA ARG A 161 12.68 -12.05 15.80
C ARG A 161 11.47 -12.80 15.25
N SER A 162 11.13 -13.97 15.85
CA SER A 162 9.98 -14.76 15.42
C SER A 162 8.65 -14.01 15.55
N PHE A 163 8.46 -13.24 16.62
CA PHE A 163 7.29 -12.39 16.81
C PHE A 163 7.24 -11.26 15.78
N ALA A 164 8.38 -10.60 15.55
CA ALA A 164 8.48 -9.50 14.60
C ALA A 164 8.17 -9.95 13.16
N VAL A 165 8.72 -11.10 12.74
CA VAL A 165 8.42 -11.71 11.43
C VAL A 165 6.95 -12.12 11.33
N ALA A 166 6.44 -12.81 12.35
CA ALA A 166 5.04 -13.22 12.36
C ALA A 166 4.08 -12.03 12.25
N LEU A 167 4.38 -10.91 12.93
CA LEU A 167 3.53 -9.73 12.87
C LEU A 167 3.65 -8.99 11.53
N GLY A 168 4.85 -8.92 10.94
CA GLY A 168 5.04 -8.41 9.58
C GLY A 168 4.26 -9.21 8.53
N MET A 169 4.17 -10.54 8.70
CA MET A 169 3.34 -11.38 7.84
C MET A 169 1.83 -11.21 8.10
N LEU A 170 1.45 -11.06 9.36
CA LEU A 170 0.04 -10.86 9.73
C LEU A 170 -0.51 -9.52 9.25
N SER A 171 0.34 -8.48 9.13
CA SER A 171 -0.10 -7.18 8.58
C SER A 171 -0.61 -7.32 7.15
N GLY A 172 -0.03 -8.19 6.32
CA GLY A 172 -0.49 -8.49 4.97
C GLY A 172 -1.82 -9.26 4.87
N LEU A 173 -2.32 -9.85 5.98
CA LEU A 173 -3.62 -10.56 5.95
C LEU A 173 -4.83 -9.62 5.78
N VAL A 174 -4.64 -8.33 5.89
CA VAL A 174 -5.69 -7.33 5.62
C VAL A 174 -5.96 -7.21 4.11
N GLU A 175 -4.98 -7.47 3.26
CA GLU A 175 -5.14 -7.43 1.80
C GLU A 175 -6.21 -8.40 1.26
N PRO A 176 -6.20 -9.70 1.61
CA PRO A 176 -7.27 -10.61 1.20
C PRO A 176 -8.67 -10.14 1.61
N VAL A 177 -8.78 -9.50 2.79
CA VAL A 177 -10.06 -8.92 3.24
C VAL A 177 -10.44 -7.75 2.34
N GLY A 178 -9.51 -6.84 2.06
CA GLY A 178 -9.69 -5.74 1.13
C GLY A 178 -10.08 -6.24 -0.27
N ALA A 179 -9.41 -7.28 -0.77
CA ALA A 179 -9.68 -7.85 -2.09
C ALA A 179 -11.10 -8.43 -2.20
N VAL A 180 -11.56 -9.16 -1.19
CA VAL A 180 -12.94 -9.65 -1.15
C VAL A 180 -13.95 -8.49 -1.14
N LEU A 181 -13.69 -7.44 -0.36
CA LEU A 181 -14.55 -6.26 -0.29
C LEU A 181 -14.58 -5.53 -1.64
N GLY A 182 -13.42 -5.30 -2.26
CA GLY A 182 -13.31 -4.65 -3.56
C GLY A 182 -14.05 -5.42 -4.66
N ALA A 183 -13.83 -6.73 -4.73
CA ALA A 183 -14.51 -7.61 -5.68
C ALA A 183 -16.04 -7.65 -5.45
N ALA A 184 -16.49 -7.67 -4.20
CA ALA A 184 -17.92 -7.69 -3.87
C ALA A 184 -18.63 -6.41 -4.31
N VAL A 185 -18.01 -5.23 -4.14
CA VAL A 185 -18.57 -3.94 -4.57
C VAL A 185 -18.78 -3.91 -6.08
N VAL A 186 -17.77 -4.31 -6.85
CA VAL A 186 -17.86 -4.35 -8.32
C VAL A 186 -18.80 -5.46 -8.79
N GLY A 187 -18.79 -6.62 -8.14
CA GLY A 187 -19.67 -7.76 -8.45
C GLY A 187 -21.16 -7.42 -8.25
N TRP A 188 -21.48 -6.43 -7.40
CA TRP A 188 -22.87 -5.97 -7.25
C TRP A 188 -23.38 -5.22 -8.49
N SER A 189 -22.53 -4.36 -9.09
CA SER A 189 -22.89 -3.60 -10.28
C SER A 189 -21.67 -3.19 -11.08
N ALA A 190 -21.65 -3.48 -12.38
CA ALA A 190 -20.59 -3.04 -13.28
C ALA A 190 -20.41 -1.50 -13.28
N ALA A 191 -21.48 -0.75 -12.98
CA ALA A 191 -21.40 0.70 -12.85
C ALA A 191 -20.49 1.15 -11.68
N MET A 192 -20.20 0.26 -10.72
CA MET A 192 -19.31 0.53 -9.60
C MET A 192 -17.83 0.41 -9.97
N LEU A 193 -17.48 -0.18 -11.11
CA LEU A 193 -16.08 -0.38 -11.51
C LEU A 193 -15.27 0.93 -11.57
N PRO A 194 -15.69 2.00 -12.28
CA PRO A 194 -14.96 3.27 -12.29
C PRO A 194 -14.82 3.89 -10.87
N TRP A 195 -15.87 3.77 -10.07
CA TRP A 195 -15.88 4.27 -8.70
C TRP A 195 -14.95 3.48 -7.79
N GLY A 196 -14.94 2.14 -7.90
CA GLY A 196 -14.05 1.27 -7.12
C GLY A 196 -12.58 1.50 -7.46
N LEU A 197 -12.25 1.56 -8.76
CA LEU A 197 -10.88 1.84 -9.22
C LEU A 197 -10.40 3.22 -8.77
N GLY A 198 -11.23 4.26 -8.96
CA GLY A 198 -10.90 5.61 -8.51
C GLY A 198 -10.77 5.72 -6.99
N PHE A 199 -11.67 5.07 -6.23
CA PHE A 199 -11.61 5.05 -4.77
C PHE A 199 -10.32 4.39 -4.26
N ALA A 200 -9.97 3.21 -4.79
CA ALA A 200 -8.73 2.52 -4.43
C ALA A 200 -7.50 3.36 -4.76
N ALA A 201 -7.46 3.97 -5.97
CA ALA A 201 -6.38 4.88 -6.35
C ALA A 201 -6.26 6.07 -5.38
N GLY A 202 -7.37 6.68 -4.99
CA GLY A 202 -7.38 7.81 -4.05
C GLY A 202 -6.89 7.43 -2.66
N ALA A 203 -7.29 6.27 -2.17
CA ALA A 203 -6.82 5.72 -0.90
C ALA A 203 -5.29 5.46 -0.94
N MET A 204 -4.79 4.81 -2.01
CA MET A 204 -3.35 4.58 -2.19
C MET A 204 -2.56 5.88 -2.32
N LEU A 205 -3.04 6.85 -3.10
CA LEU A 205 -2.37 8.16 -3.25
C LEU A 205 -2.31 8.92 -1.92
N PHE A 206 -3.33 8.83 -1.08
CA PHE A 206 -3.30 9.40 0.27
C PHE A 206 -2.18 8.77 1.10
N VAL A 207 -2.10 7.45 1.16
CA VAL A 207 -1.07 6.71 1.89
C VAL A 207 0.33 7.08 1.41
N ILE A 208 0.57 7.05 0.10
CA ILE A 208 1.88 7.39 -0.49
C ILE A 208 2.32 8.78 -0.08
N SER A 209 1.42 9.77 -0.23
CA SER A 209 1.75 11.18 0.01
C SER A 209 1.83 11.54 1.49
N HIS A 210 1.00 10.92 2.33
CA HIS A 210 0.87 11.28 3.74
C HIS A 210 1.87 10.54 4.63
N GLU A 211 2.22 9.31 4.28
CA GLU A 211 3.00 8.43 5.14
C GLU A 211 4.29 7.92 4.52
N ILE A 212 4.24 7.26 3.35
CA ILE A 212 5.40 6.53 2.83
C ILE A 212 6.50 7.48 2.34
N ILE A 213 6.17 8.47 1.52
CA ILE A 213 7.17 9.45 1.05
C ILE A 213 7.77 10.23 2.21
N PRO A 214 7.00 10.83 3.14
CA PRO A 214 7.58 11.52 4.27
C PRO A 214 8.48 10.64 5.16
N GLU A 215 8.08 9.37 5.42
CA GLU A 215 8.90 8.47 6.22
C GLU A 215 10.21 8.10 5.51
N SER A 216 10.19 7.84 4.20
CA SER A 216 11.37 7.48 3.42
C SER A 216 12.41 8.62 3.33
N HIS A 217 11.98 9.88 3.48
CA HIS A 217 12.84 11.06 3.36
C HIS A 217 13.27 11.65 4.72
N ARG A 218 12.74 11.15 5.84
CA ARG A 218 12.89 11.77 7.16
C ARG A 218 14.28 11.66 7.76
N LYS A 219 15.10 10.70 7.34
CA LYS A 219 16.36 10.34 8.00
C LYS A 219 17.63 10.79 7.29
N GLY A 220 17.51 11.67 6.30
CA GLY A 220 18.66 12.27 5.60
C GLY A 220 19.24 11.41 4.48
N HIS A 221 18.49 10.45 3.96
CA HIS A 221 18.90 9.59 2.84
C HIS A 221 17.99 9.76 1.62
N GLU A 222 17.56 10.98 1.36
CA GLU A 222 16.57 11.35 0.33
C GLU A 222 16.95 10.83 -1.07
N VAL A 223 18.24 10.85 -1.40
CA VAL A 223 18.75 10.36 -2.70
C VAL A 223 18.48 8.87 -2.85
N TYR A 224 18.71 8.07 -1.80
CA TYR A 224 18.46 6.63 -1.83
C TYR A 224 16.96 6.31 -1.90
N ALA A 225 16.14 7.05 -1.16
CA ALA A 225 14.68 6.94 -1.23
C ALA A 225 14.16 7.31 -2.62
N THR A 226 14.64 8.40 -3.20
CA THR A 226 14.27 8.82 -4.56
C THR A 226 14.70 7.82 -5.62
N CYS A 227 15.92 7.28 -5.53
CA CYS A 227 16.37 6.22 -6.45
C CYS A 227 15.47 4.98 -6.33
N GLY A 228 15.14 4.56 -5.11
CA GLY A 228 14.19 3.48 -4.88
C GLY A 228 12.86 3.75 -5.54
N LEU A 229 12.27 4.94 -5.32
CA LEU A 229 11.00 5.35 -5.90
C LEU A 229 11.02 5.28 -7.44
N MET A 230 12.06 5.80 -8.07
CA MET A 230 12.18 5.74 -9.54
C MET A 230 12.27 4.31 -10.04
N LEU A 231 13.02 3.45 -9.37
CA LEU A 231 13.13 2.02 -9.73
C LEU A 231 11.80 1.28 -9.56
N GLY A 232 11.09 1.50 -8.46
CA GLY A 232 9.78 0.90 -8.22
C GLY A 232 8.74 1.37 -9.24
N PHE A 233 8.72 2.67 -9.53
CA PHE A 233 7.82 3.24 -10.54
C PHE A 233 8.05 2.63 -11.93
N VAL A 234 9.33 2.55 -12.36
CA VAL A 234 9.68 1.95 -13.67
C VAL A 234 9.34 0.46 -13.71
N LEU A 235 9.62 -0.28 -12.64
CA LEU A 235 9.27 -1.70 -12.57
C LEU A 235 7.76 -1.91 -12.75
N MET A 236 6.93 -1.18 -11.99
CA MET A 236 5.47 -1.32 -12.08
C MET A 236 4.95 -0.87 -13.45
N MET A 237 5.48 0.22 -14.00
CA MET A 237 5.14 0.66 -15.36
C MET A 237 5.46 -0.43 -16.40
N LEU A 238 6.61 -1.12 -16.27
CA LEU A 238 6.97 -2.22 -17.15
C LEU A 238 6.04 -3.42 -16.99
N LEU A 239 5.67 -3.77 -15.75
CA LEU A 239 4.71 -4.85 -15.49
C LEU A 239 3.34 -4.54 -16.09
N ASP A 240 2.83 -3.33 -15.89
CA ASP A 240 1.56 -2.89 -16.46
C ASP A 240 1.59 -2.88 -17.99
N THR A 241 2.69 -2.43 -18.60
CA THR A 241 2.83 -2.39 -20.06
C THR A 241 3.05 -3.77 -20.69
N ALA A 242 3.78 -4.65 -20.00
CA ALA A 242 4.13 -5.98 -20.55
C ALA A 242 3.04 -7.03 -20.31
N LEU A 243 2.27 -6.88 -19.24
CA LEU A 243 1.23 -7.82 -18.83
C LEU A 243 -0.19 -7.24 -18.99
N GLY A 244 -0.36 -5.93 -19.17
CA GLY A 244 -1.64 -5.24 -19.36
C GLY A 244 -1.80 -4.75 -20.77
#